data_c4d896299ca60027d2c457b79847e781
#
_entry.id   c4d896299ca60027d2c457b79847e781
#
_cell.length_a   1.000
_cell.length_b   1.000
_cell.length_c   1.000
_cell.angle_alpha   90.00
_cell.angle_beta   90.00
_cell.angle_gamma   90.00
#
_symmetry.space_group_name_H-M   'P 1'
#
loop_
_entity.id
_entity.type
_entity.pdbx_description
1 polymer ?
#
loop_
_entity_poly.entity_id
_entity_poly.type
_entity_poly.pdbx_seq_one_letter_code
_entity_poly.pdbx_strand_id
1 'polypeptide(L)'
;LIYLMSEKMKNLMVRTLSGAVLAVVVLGAVMWSQWSFGALLLAMLVGGMLEFYGLAEKQGNAPQRILGTAAGIVLFALNFAFVSDDIEILGGASQAFACGMAFMLLLIPAMFICELYRKQQNPASGIGTTLMGVCYIALPLSLMCYIPIIGSDVWTPWVMIFYIFIIWANDVFAYLVGMSLGRHRMFERLSPKKSWEGFFGGLAGAVAMGYVAARVLDADVWAWLGLALV
;
A
#
# COMPACT_ATOMS: atom_id res chain seq x y z
N LEU A 1 -23.52 -5.32 33.69
CA LEU A 1 -22.42 -4.32 33.51
C LEU A 1 -21.03 -5.00 33.48
N ILE A 2 -20.73 -5.90 34.43
CA ILE A 2 -19.44 -6.65 34.53
C ILE A 2 -19.23 -7.55 33.30
N TYR A 3 -20.25 -8.21 32.78
CA TYR A 3 -20.18 -9.03 31.58
C TYR A 3 -19.89 -8.20 30.31
N LEU A 4 -20.51 -7.02 30.17
CA LEU A 4 -20.25 -6.10 29.07
C LEU A 4 -18.85 -5.45 29.13
N MET A 5 -18.32 -5.23 30.32
CA MET A 5 -16.93 -4.79 30.50
C MET A 5 -15.93 -5.89 30.12
N SER A 6 -16.23 -7.14 30.41
CA SER A 6 -15.40 -8.29 30.01
C SER A 6 -15.33 -8.47 28.48
N GLU A 7 -16.47 -8.34 27.79
CA GLU A 7 -16.52 -8.41 26.30
C GLU A 7 -15.75 -7.25 25.65
N LYS A 8 -15.89 -6.03 26.15
CA LYS A 8 -15.12 -4.88 25.65
C LYS A 8 -13.63 -5.05 25.85
N MET A 9 -13.24 -5.56 27.01
CA MET A 9 -11.84 -5.80 27.35
C MET A 9 -11.23 -6.92 26.47
N LYS A 10 -11.98 -8.00 26.24
CA LYS A 10 -11.61 -9.08 25.34
C LYS A 10 -11.42 -8.59 23.91
N ASN A 11 -12.37 -7.79 23.40
CA ASN A 11 -12.25 -7.19 22.07
C ASN A 11 -11.06 -6.23 21.95
N LEU A 12 -10.74 -5.46 22.99
CA LEU A 12 -9.57 -4.60 23.03
C LEU A 12 -8.28 -5.42 22.99
N MET A 13 -8.18 -6.47 23.81
CA MET A 13 -7.01 -7.36 23.83
C MET A 13 -6.80 -8.03 22.47
N VAL A 14 -7.85 -8.56 21.84
CA VAL A 14 -7.74 -9.18 20.50
C VAL A 14 -7.24 -8.18 19.47
N ARG A 15 -7.76 -6.94 19.47
CA ARG A 15 -7.32 -5.90 18.55
C ARG A 15 -5.88 -5.46 18.80
N THR A 16 -5.49 -5.30 20.05
CA THR A 16 -4.11 -4.93 20.41
C THR A 16 -3.13 -6.04 20.03
N LEU A 17 -3.49 -7.30 20.32
CA LEU A 17 -2.65 -8.45 19.98
C LEU A 17 -2.52 -8.62 18.46
N SER A 18 -3.63 -8.54 17.72
CA SER A 18 -3.59 -8.63 16.26
C SER A 18 -2.78 -7.50 15.63
N GLY A 19 -2.91 -6.27 16.14
CA GLY A 19 -2.10 -5.13 15.70
C GLY A 19 -0.61 -5.32 16.00
N ALA A 20 -0.28 -5.81 17.19
CA ALA A 20 1.11 -6.11 17.56
C ALA A 20 1.71 -7.22 16.69
N VAL A 21 0.98 -8.30 16.44
CA VAL A 21 1.40 -9.38 15.54
C VAL A 21 1.64 -8.86 14.14
N LEU A 22 0.71 -8.05 13.61
CA LEU A 22 0.88 -7.43 12.30
C LEU A 22 2.13 -6.54 12.23
N ALA A 23 2.36 -5.71 13.25
CA ALA A 23 3.55 -4.88 13.31
C ALA A 23 4.84 -5.70 13.32
N VAL A 24 4.89 -6.77 14.12
CA VAL A 24 6.05 -7.68 14.17
C VAL A 24 6.26 -8.38 12.82
N VAL A 25 5.21 -8.84 12.17
CA VAL A 25 5.31 -9.49 10.85
C VAL A 25 5.82 -8.50 9.80
N VAL A 26 5.27 -7.29 9.74
CA VAL A 26 5.67 -6.28 8.76
C VAL A 26 7.12 -5.83 8.99
N LEU A 27 7.46 -5.43 10.21
CA LEU A 27 8.83 -4.99 10.53
C LEU A 27 9.82 -6.14 10.39
N GLY A 28 9.46 -7.35 10.81
CA GLY A 28 10.29 -8.54 10.65
C GLY A 28 10.55 -8.88 9.18
N ALA A 29 9.53 -8.81 8.33
CA ALA A 29 9.68 -9.04 6.89
C ALA A 29 10.58 -8.01 6.22
N VAL A 30 10.48 -6.73 6.61
CA VAL A 30 11.34 -5.65 6.12
C VAL A 30 12.79 -5.82 6.58
N MET A 31 12.99 -6.20 7.86
CA MET A 31 14.33 -6.31 8.45
C MET A 31 15.09 -7.56 8.00
N TRP A 32 14.39 -8.64 7.66
CA TRP A 32 15.04 -9.91 7.34
C TRP A 32 15.77 -9.88 6.00
N SER A 33 15.04 -9.57 4.91
CA SER A 33 15.62 -9.51 3.57
C SER A 33 14.68 -8.83 2.57
N GLN A 34 15.22 -8.43 1.40
CA GLN A 34 14.41 -7.97 0.27
C GLN A 34 13.38 -9.02 -0.18
N TRP A 35 13.71 -10.32 -0.09
CA TRP A 35 12.82 -11.41 -0.49
C TRP A 35 11.63 -11.59 0.46
N SER A 36 11.85 -11.47 1.77
CA SER A 36 10.76 -11.54 2.75
C SER A 36 9.83 -10.33 2.64
N PHE A 37 10.38 -9.15 2.37
CA PHE A 37 9.60 -7.95 2.09
C PHE A 37 8.81 -8.09 0.79
N GLY A 38 9.45 -8.57 -0.29
CA GLY A 38 8.77 -8.85 -1.56
C GLY A 38 7.64 -9.85 -1.41
N ALA A 39 7.85 -10.94 -0.67
CA ALA A 39 6.82 -11.94 -0.39
C ALA A 39 5.64 -11.35 0.40
N LEU A 40 5.90 -10.47 1.38
CA LEU A 40 4.87 -9.74 2.12
C LEU A 40 4.05 -8.85 1.19
N LEU A 41 4.71 -8.02 0.37
CA LEU A 41 4.02 -7.14 -0.58
C LEU A 41 3.20 -7.92 -1.61
N LEU A 42 3.73 -9.03 -2.12
CA LEU A 42 3.01 -9.90 -3.04
C LEU A 42 1.77 -10.52 -2.39
N ALA A 43 1.88 -10.98 -1.14
CA ALA A 43 0.74 -11.50 -0.40
C ALA A 43 -0.34 -10.43 -0.18
N MET A 44 0.07 -9.20 0.17
CA MET A 44 -0.85 -8.06 0.32
C MET A 44 -1.50 -7.69 -1.03
N LEU A 45 -0.75 -7.71 -2.14
CA LEU A 45 -1.25 -7.44 -3.47
C LEU A 45 -2.32 -8.45 -3.88
N VAL A 46 -2.01 -9.74 -3.78
CA VAL A 46 -2.95 -10.80 -4.17
C VAL A 46 -4.20 -10.77 -3.29
N GLY A 47 -4.02 -10.68 -1.97
CA GLY A 47 -5.13 -10.59 -1.01
C GLY A 47 -6.02 -9.36 -1.27
N GLY A 48 -5.40 -8.19 -1.42
CA GLY A 48 -6.11 -6.93 -1.69
C GLY A 48 -6.86 -6.94 -3.01
N MET A 49 -6.25 -7.47 -4.08
CA MET A 49 -6.93 -7.58 -5.39
C MET A 49 -8.11 -8.54 -5.35
N LEU A 50 -7.94 -9.71 -4.72
CA LEU A 50 -9.03 -10.69 -4.58
C LEU A 50 -10.20 -10.14 -3.76
N GLU A 51 -9.91 -9.42 -2.68
CA GLU A 51 -10.93 -8.78 -1.86
C GLU A 51 -11.63 -7.64 -2.62
N PHE A 52 -10.89 -6.78 -3.29
CA PHE A 52 -11.44 -5.70 -4.10
C PHE A 52 -12.38 -6.20 -5.18
N TYR A 53 -11.96 -7.21 -5.95
CA TYR A 53 -12.81 -7.80 -6.97
C TYR A 53 -14.03 -8.51 -6.38
N GLY A 54 -13.88 -9.18 -5.24
CA GLY A 54 -15.01 -9.78 -4.54
C GLY A 54 -16.03 -8.75 -4.02
N LEU A 55 -15.58 -7.58 -3.59
CA LEU A 55 -16.45 -6.47 -3.22
C LEU A 55 -17.17 -5.88 -4.45
N ALA A 56 -16.46 -5.72 -5.56
CA ALA A 56 -17.03 -5.24 -6.81
C ALA A 56 -18.10 -6.19 -7.38
N GLU A 57 -17.88 -7.49 -7.28
CA GLU A 57 -18.88 -8.52 -7.66
C GLU A 57 -20.18 -8.40 -6.82
N LYS A 58 -20.05 -8.16 -5.51
CA LYS A 58 -21.20 -7.93 -4.63
C LYS A 58 -22.01 -6.67 -4.98
N GLN A 59 -21.38 -5.71 -5.67
CA GLN A 59 -22.02 -4.49 -6.16
C GLN A 59 -22.62 -4.66 -7.57
N GLY A 60 -22.58 -5.87 -8.15
CA GLY A 60 -23.12 -6.16 -9.46
C GLY A 60 -22.15 -5.91 -10.62
N ASN A 61 -20.88 -5.60 -10.35
CA ASN A 61 -19.84 -5.55 -11.37
C ASN A 61 -19.33 -6.96 -11.68
N ALA A 62 -18.77 -7.14 -12.88
CA ALA A 62 -18.20 -8.41 -13.31
C ALA A 62 -16.72 -8.27 -13.72
N PRO A 63 -15.79 -8.00 -12.77
CA PRO A 63 -14.38 -7.84 -13.07
C PRO A 63 -13.77 -9.13 -13.64
N GLN A 64 -12.70 -8.99 -14.40
CA GLN A 64 -11.90 -10.11 -14.90
C GLN A 64 -10.89 -10.54 -13.83
N ARG A 65 -11.39 -11.15 -12.77
CA ARG A 65 -10.68 -11.40 -11.52
C ARG A 65 -9.33 -12.11 -11.70
N ILE A 66 -9.33 -13.19 -12.51
CA ILE A 66 -8.11 -13.97 -12.78
C ILE A 66 -7.11 -13.14 -13.58
N LEU A 67 -7.56 -12.52 -14.67
CA LEU A 67 -6.69 -11.72 -15.54
C LEU A 67 -6.11 -10.50 -14.79
N GLY A 68 -6.96 -9.79 -14.06
CA GLY A 68 -6.51 -8.63 -13.27
C GLY A 68 -5.50 -9.00 -12.19
N THR A 69 -5.75 -10.09 -11.44
CA THR A 69 -4.80 -10.55 -10.40
C THR A 69 -3.50 -11.05 -11.02
N ALA A 70 -3.57 -11.82 -12.11
CA ALA A 70 -2.38 -12.26 -12.85
C ALA A 70 -1.57 -11.07 -13.39
N ALA A 71 -2.25 -10.06 -13.93
CA ALA A 71 -1.63 -8.83 -14.39
C ALA A 71 -0.91 -8.09 -13.25
N GLY A 72 -1.55 -8.00 -12.07
CA GLY A 72 -0.93 -7.41 -10.88
C GLY A 72 0.32 -8.17 -10.42
N ILE A 73 0.28 -9.51 -10.42
CA ILE A 73 1.44 -10.35 -10.08
C ILE A 73 2.59 -10.14 -11.07
N VAL A 74 2.30 -10.10 -12.38
CA VAL A 74 3.33 -9.87 -13.40
C VAL A 74 3.93 -8.47 -13.24
N LEU A 75 3.09 -7.43 -13.03
CA LEU A 75 3.57 -6.08 -12.77
C LEU A 75 4.48 -6.03 -11.55
N PHE A 76 4.09 -6.69 -10.46
CA PHE A 76 4.90 -6.79 -9.26
C PHE A 76 6.23 -7.50 -9.53
N ALA A 77 6.18 -8.65 -10.20
CA ALA A 77 7.39 -9.44 -10.50
C ALA A 77 8.39 -8.67 -11.36
N LEU A 78 7.93 -7.89 -12.35
CA LEU A 78 8.78 -7.03 -13.17
C LEU A 78 9.45 -5.92 -12.33
N ASN A 79 8.69 -5.24 -11.45
CA ASN A 79 9.25 -4.20 -10.59
C ASN A 79 10.21 -4.79 -9.54
N PHE A 80 9.84 -5.93 -8.94
CA PHE A 80 10.68 -6.59 -7.95
C PHE A 80 11.99 -7.12 -8.56
N ALA A 81 11.93 -7.73 -9.75
CA ALA A 81 13.11 -8.19 -10.48
C ALA A 81 14.06 -7.03 -10.84
N PHE A 82 13.50 -5.84 -11.11
CA PHE A 82 14.29 -4.64 -11.38
C PHE A 82 15.07 -4.15 -10.15
N VAL A 83 14.46 -4.25 -8.97
CA VAL A 83 15.03 -3.78 -7.69
C VAL A 83 15.99 -4.82 -7.08
N SER A 84 15.86 -6.10 -7.45
CA SER A 84 16.64 -7.18 -6.87
C SER A 84 18.00 -7.30 -7.54
N ASP A 85 19.07 -7.03 -6.78
CA ASP A 85 20.46 -7.15 -7.25
C ASP A 85 20.86 -8.58 -7.66
N ASP A 86 20.09 -9.57 -7.17
CA ASP A 86 20.36 -10.99 -7.42
C ASP A 86 19.80 -11.51 -8.76
N ILE A 87 19.00 -10.69 -9.47
CA ILE A 87 18.27 -11.11 -10.66
C ILE A 87 18.57 -10.20 -11.86
N GLU A 88 19.59 -10.52 -12.64
CA GLU A 88 19.84 -9.92 -13.96
C GLU A 88 18.90 -10.48 -15.06
N ILE A 89 17.59 -10.65 -14.76
CA ILE A 89 16.64 -11.33 -15.66
C ILE A 89 16.38 -10.52 -16.94
N LEU A 90 16.47 -9.19 -16.89
CA LEU A 90 16.00 -8.31 -17.97
C LEU A 90 17.09 -7.45 -18.60
N GLY A 91 18.37 -7.75 -18.37
CA GLY A 91 19.47 -7.09 -19.08
C GLY A 91 19.67 -5.60 -18.78
N GLY A 92 19.07 -5.07 -17.70
CA GLY A 92 19.24 -3.71 -17.23
C GLY A 92 17.94 -2.90 -17.09
N ALA A 93 18.03 -1.74 -16.46
CA ALA A 93 16.94 -0.84 -16.11
C ALA A 93 16.05 -0.44 -17.29
N SER A 94 16.64 -0.12 -18.42
CA SER A 94 15.91 0.31 -19.63
C SER A 94 15.07 -0.81 -20.24
N GLN A 95 15.56 -2.04 -20.18
CA GLN A 95 14.82 -3.21 -20.70
C GLN A 95 13.67 -3.61 -19.78
N ALA A 96 13.89 -3.57 -18.47
CA ALA A 96 12.83 -3.84 -17.49
C ALA A 96 11.69 -2.83 -17.63
N PHE A 97 12.00 -1.55 -17.77
CA PHE A 97 11.03 -0.50 -18.03
C PHE A 97 10.27 -0.73 -19.34
N ALA A 98 10.99 -1.06 -20.42
CA ALA A 98 10.38 -1.35 -21.72
C ALA A 98 9.45 -2.57 -21.66
N CYS A 99 9.82 -3.65 -20.96
CA CYS A 99 8.98 -4.80 -20.73
C CYS A 99 7.72 -4.46 -19.93
N GLY A 100 7.86 -3.66 -18.88
CA GLY A 100 6.72 -3.20 -18.07
C GLY A 100 5.74 -2.36 -18.88
N MET A 101 6.25 -1.42 -19.67
CA MET A 101 5.44 -0.61 -20.60
C MET A 101 4.75 -1.45 -21.66
N ALA A 102 5.47 -2.38 -22.31
CA ALA A 102 4.90 -3.29 -23.29
C ALA A 102 3.81 -4.17 -22.68
N PHE A 103 4.03 -4.68 -21.47
CA PHE A 103 3.05 -5.46 -20.73
C PHE A 103 1.77 -4.64 -20.47
N MET A 104 1.90 -3.40 -19.98
CA MET A 104 0.74 -2.53 -19.75
C MET A 104 -0.01 -2.19 -21.03
N LEU A 105 0.70 -1.95 -22.15
CA LEU A 105 0.08 -1.69 -23.45
C LEU A 105 -0.68 -2.91 -23.99
N LEU A 106 -0.19 -4.13 -23.74
CA LEU A 106 -0.85 -5.35 -24.18
C LEU A 106 -2.00 -5.78 -23.25
N LEU A 107 -1.97 -5.38 -21.99
CA LEU A 107 -3.00 -5.73 -21.02
C LEU A 107 -4.37 -5.19 -21.40
N ILE A 108 -4.46 -3.96 -21.88
CA ILE A 108 -5.73 -3.33 -22.28
C ILE A 108 -6.40 -4.10 -23.43
N PRO A 109 -5.73 -4.35 -24.59
CA PRO A 109 -6.32 -5.18 -25.64
C PRO A 109 -6.69 -6.58 -25.16
N ALA A 110 -5.86 -7.21 -24.32
CA ALA A 110 -6.16 -8.53 -23.78
C ALA A 110 -7.46 -8.54 -22.96
N MET A 111 -7.70 -7.50 -22.14
CA MET A 111 -8.94 -7.35 -21.38
C MET A 111 -10.16 -7.24 -22.31
N PHE A 112 -10.05 -6.47 -23.39
CA PHE A 112 -11.13 -6.34 -24.37
C PHE A 112 -11.40 -7.68 -25.08
N ILE A 113 -10.37 -8.41 -25.52
CA ILE A 113 -10.50 -9.70 -26.14
C ILE A 113 -11.17 -10.71 -25.18
N CYS A 114 -10.72 -10.76 -23.94
CA CYS A 114 -11.34 -11.62 -22.92
C CYS A 114 -12.82 -11.28 -22.72
N GLU A 115 -13.18 -10.00 -22.70
CA GLU A 115 -14.55 -9.57 -22.48
C GLU A 115 -15.49 -9.97 -23.64
N LEU A 116 -14.99 -9.98 -24.89
CA LEU A 116 -15.76 -10.49 -26.05
C LEU A 116 -16.25 -11.93 -25.83
N TYR A 117 -15.39 -12.77 -25.24
CA TYR A 117 -15.75 -14.19 -24.97
C TYR A 117 -16.62 -14.35 -23.72
N ARG A 118 -16.54 -13.43 -22.75
CA ARG A 118 -17.32 -13.48 -21.50
C ARG A 118 -18.80 -13.14 -21.68
N LYS A 119 -19.17 -12.40 -22.74
CA LYS A 119 -20.55 -12.01 -23.09
C LYS A 119 -21.33 -11.39 -21.91
N GLN A 120 -20.66 -10.54 -21.13
CA GLN A 120 -21.28 -9.85 -19.99
C GLN A 120 -22.24 -8.75 -20.46
N GLN A 121 -23.27 -8.47 -19.65
CA GLN A 121 -24.25 -7.42 -19.96
C GLN A 121 -23.63 -6.00 -19.96
N ASN A 122 -22.62 -5.77 -19.12
CA ASN A 122 -21.94 -4.48 -19.00
C ASN A 122 -20.40 -4.63 -19.09
N PRO A 123 -19.88 -4.88 -20.30
CA PRO A 123 -18.44 -5.15 -20.51
C PRO A 123 -17.54 -3.98 -20.07
N ALA A 124 -17.95 -2.73 -20.29
CA ALA A 124 -17.17 -1.55 -19.94
C ALA A 124 -16.96 -1.45 -18.42
N SER A 125 -17.97 -1.78 -17.61
CA SER A 125 -17.86 -1.82 -16.16
C SER A 125 -16.90 -2.91 -15.68
N GLY A 126 -16.94 -4.08 -16.29
CA GLY A 126 -16.05 -5.20 -15.99
C GLY A 126 -14.58 -4.86 -16.25
N ILE A 127 -14.29 -4.30 -17.43
CA ILE A 127 -12.93 -3.85 -17.81
C ILE A 127 -12.46 -2.73 -16.89
N GLY A 128 -13.30 -1.69 -16.67
CA GLY A 128 -12.97 -0.55 -15.83
C GLY A 128 -12.66 -0.97 -14.39
N THR A 129 -13.45 -1.87 -13.82
CA THR A 129 -13.21 -2.40 -12.46
C THR A 129 -11.93 -3.24 -12.41
N THR A 130 -11.63 -4.01 -13.45
CA THR A 130 -10.39 -4.80 -13.54
C THR A 130 -9.16 -3.89 -13.57
N LEU A 131 -9.17 -2.88 -14.44
CA LEU A 131 -8.11 -1.86 -14.51
C LEU A 131 -7.96 -1.09 -13.19
N MET A 132 -9.06 -0.74 -12.55
CA MET A 132 -9.03 -0.06 -11.25
C MET A 132 -8.29 -0.90 -10.20
N GLY A 133 -8.50 -2.22 -10.14
CA GLY A 133 -7.74 -3.10 -9.25
C GLY A 133 -6.25 -3.07 -9.54
N VAL A 134 -5.85 -3.13 -10.82
CA VAL A 134 -4.43 -3.05 -11.20
C VAL A 134 -3.82 -1.69 -10.85
N CYS A 135 -4.49 -0.59 -11.21
CA CYS A 135 -3.95 0.76 -10.98
C CYS A 135 -3.99 1.19 -9.52
N TYR A 136 -4.99 0.76 -8.75
CA TYR A 136 -5.20 1.23 -7.37
C TYR A 136 -4.53 0.34 -6.32
N ILE A 137 -4.37 -0.96 -6.59
CA ILE A 137 -3.78 -1.91 -5.64
C ILE A 137 -2.44 -2.42 -6.14
N ALA A 138 -2.38 -3.00 -7.33
CA ALA A 138 -1.17 -3.66 -7.79
C ALA A 138 -0.04 -2.64 -8.07
N LEU A 139 -0.33 -1.53 -8.72
CA LEU A 139 0.68 -0.54 -9.08
C LEU A 139 1.33 0.09 -7.83
N PRO A 140 0.59 0.64 -6.84
CA PRO A 140 1.21 1.22 -5.64
C PRO A 140 2.04 0.19 -4.85
N LEU A 141 1.52 -1.03 -4.65
CA LEU A 141 2.25 -2.08 -3.94
C LEU A 141 3.51 -2.53 -4.69
N SER A 142 3.47 -2.56 -6.03
CA SER A 142 4.65 -2.84 -6.83
C SER A 142 5.71 -1.74 -6.71
N LEU A 143 5.28 -0.46 -6.69
CA LEU A 143 6.19 0.68 -6.53
C LEU A 143 6.81 0.76 -5.14
N MET A 144 6.19 0.18 -4.11
CA MET A 144 6.80 0.12 -2.78
C MET A 144 8.13 -0.66 -2.76
N CYS A 145 8.39 -1.53 -3.73
CA CYS A 145 9.67 -2.23 -3.86
C CYS A 145 10.87 -1.27 -4.00
N TYR A 146 10.65 -0.08 -4.55
CA TYR A 146 11.70 0.92 -4.77
C TYR A 146 12.07 1.72 -3.52
N ILE A 147 11.21 1.78 -2.51
CA ILE A 147 11.44 2.59 -1.31
C ILE A 147 12.76 2.23 -0.61
N PRO A 148 13.10 0.94 -0.39
CA PRO A 148 14.33 0.57 0.32
C PRO A 148 15.63 0.90 -0.41
N ILE A 149 15.58 1.21 -1.72
CA ILE A 149 16.76 1.56 -2.53
C ILE A 149 16.82 3.06 -2.85
N ILE A 150 15.89 3.87 -2.34
CA ILE A 150 15.93 5.33 -2.56
C ILE A 150 17.16 5.93 -1.90
N GLY A 151 17.97 6.61 -2.71
CA GLY A 151 19.17 7.30 -2.25
C GLY A 151 20.45 6.45 -2.16
N SER A 152 20.32 5.13 -2.32
CA SER A 152 21.46 4.23 -2.49
C SER A 152 21.01 3.06 -3.37
N ASP A 153 21.83 2.63 -4.32
CA ASP A 153 21.49 1.46 -5.16
C ASP A 153 21.55 0.14 -4.38
N VAL A 154 21.67 0.20 -3.06
CA VAL A 154 21.76 -0.95 -2.17
C VAL A 154 20.51 -1.03 -1.30
N TRP A 155 19.98 -2.25 -1.12
CA TRP A 155 18.87 -2.53 -0.22
C TRP A 155 19.13 -2.01 1.19
N THR A 156 18.30 -1.10 1.67
CA THR A 156 18.40 -0.52 3.01
C THR A 156 17.05 -0.59 3.70
N PRO A 157 16.84 -1.57 4.62
CA PRO A 157 15.55 -1.76 5.30
C PRO A 157 15.14 -0.53 6.13
N TRP A 158 16.09 0.23 6.61
CA TRP A 158 15.85 1.41 7.46
C TRP A 158 15.04 2.50 6.76
N VAL A 159 15.23 2.70 5.46
CA VAL A 159 14.42 3.67 4.68
C VAL A 159 12.95 3.29 4.74
N MET A 160 12.63 2.01 4.51
CA MET A 160 11.25 1.52 4.58
C MET A 160 10.68 1.57 6.00
N ILE A 161 11.49 1.28 7.02
CA ILE A 161 11.07 1.35 8.43
C ILE A 161 10.70 2.78 8.82
N PHE A 162 11.54 3.76 8.49
CA PHE A 162 11.21 5.16 8.78
C PHE A 162 10.02 5.66 7.96
N TYR A 163 9.84 5.18 6.74
CA TYR A 163 8.63 5.47 5.97
C TYR A 163 7.37 4.98 6.70
N ILE A 164 7.38 3.74 7.21
CA ILE A 164 6.30 3.19 8.02
C ILE A 164 6.09 4.02 9.30
N PHE A 165 7.18 4.43 9.96
CA PHE A 165 7.08 5.25 11.17
C PHE A 165 6.50 6.64 10.91
N ILE A 166 6.74 7.25 9.74
CA ILE A 166 6.09 8.51 9.34
C ILE A 166 4.57 8.30 9.26
N ILE A 167 4.11 7.23 8.61
CA ILE A 167 2.68 6.91 8.51
C ILE A 167 2.08 6.67 9.89
N TRP A 168 2.75 5.88 10.74
CA TRP A 168 2.27 5.62 12.10
C TRP A 168 2.28 6.87 12.97
N ALA A 169 3.28 7.73 12.85
CA ALA A 169 3.30 9.00 13.56
C ALA A 169 2.12 9.88 13.14
N ASN A 170 1.86 9.98 11.83
CA ASN A 170 0.68 10.70 11.33
C ASN A 170 -0.61 10.18 11.98
N ASP A 171 -0.84 8.87 11.97
CA ASP A 171 -2.07 8.29 12.52
C ASP A 171 -2.19 8.49 14.04
N VAL A 172 -1.11 8.29 14.78
CA VAL A 172 -1.10 8.46 16.24
C VAL A 172 -1.34 9.91 16.63
N PHE A 173 -0.62 10.86 16.02
CA PHE A 173 -0.78 12.28 16.33
C PHE A 173 -2.12 12.82 15.86
N ALA A 174 -2.61 12.38 14.69
CA ALA A 174 -3.96 12.72 14.22
C ALA A 174 -5.03 12.26 15.21
N TYR A 175 -4.90 11.05 15.75
CA TYR A 175 -5.81 10.53 16.76
C TYR A 175 -5.72 11.30 18.08
N LEU A 176 -4.52 11.50 18.62
CA LEU A 176 -4.32 12.18 19.90
C LEU A 176 -4.80 13.63 19.86
N VAL A 177 -4.40 14.38 18.84
CA VAL A 177 -4.80 15.79 18.69
C VAL A 177 -6.29 15.90 18.36
N GLY A 178 -6.79 15.02 17.47
CA GLY A 178 -8.21 14.98 17.12
C GLY A 178 -9.12 14.65 18.30
N MET A 179 -8.67 13.78 19.21
CA MET A 179 -9.42 13.43 20.41
C MET A 179 -9.36 14.54 21.48
N SER A 180 -8.22 15.22 21.64
CA SER A 180 -8.02 16.22 22.70
C SER A 180 -8.47 17.63 22.29
N LEU A 181 -8.23 18.03 21.05
CA LEU A 181 -8.46 19.39 20.55
C LEU A 181 -9.50 19.47 19.42
N GLY A 182 -9.97 18.35 18.89
CA GLY A 182 -10.85 18.31 17.71
C GLY A 182 -12.20 18.97 17.94
N ARG A 183 -12.40 20.13 17.32
CA ARG A 183 -13.64 20.92 17.38
C ARG A 183 -14.31 21.03 16.02
N HIS A 184 -13.54 21.17 14.94
CA HIS A 184 -14.04 21.37 13.58
C HIS A 184 -14.00 20.06 12.81
N ARG A 185 -15.18 19.53 12.45
CA ARG A 185 -15.28 18.30 11.64
C ARG A 185 -14.84 18.54 10.21
N MET A 186 -14.06 17.59 9.64
CA MET A 186 -13.55 17.71 8.28
C MET A 186 -14.59 17.27 7.25
N PHE A 187 -15.16 16.07 7.42
CA PHE A 187 -16.12 15.47 6.50
C PHE A 187 -17.20 14.72 7.30
N GLU A 188 -18.24 15.41 7.76
CA GLU A 188 -19.29 14.82 8.61
C GLU A 188 -19.99 13.63 7.94
N ARG A 189 -20.24 13.73 6.62
CA ARG A 189 -20.93 12.69 5.85
C ARG A 189 -20.12 11.42 5.68
N LEU A 190 -18.79 11.51 5.49
CA LEU A 190 -17.91 10.37 5.17
C LEU A 190 -17.22 9.82 6.41
N SER A 191 -16.79 10.69 7.31
CA SER A 191 -16.06 10.33 8.52
C SER A 191 -16.33 11.32 9.65
N PRO A 192 -17.40 11.12 10.43
CA PRO A 192 -17.85 12.08 11.45
C PRO A 192 -16.87 12.24 12.62
N LYS A 193 -15.85 11.37 12.73
CA LYS A 193 -14.85 11.42 13.79
C LYS A 193 -13.59 12.22 13.41
N LYS A 194 -13.36 12.50 12.11
CA LYS A 194 -12.18 13.24 11.64
C LYS A 194 -12.37 14.74 11.84
N SER A 195 -11.34 15.40 12.40
CA SER A 195 -11.29 16.85 12.62
C SER A 195 -10.10 17.50 11.92
N TRP A 196 -10.21 18.77 11.60
CA TRP A 196 -9.11 19.55 11.02
C TRP A 196 -7.91 19.66 11.97
N GLU A 197 -8.15 19.81 13.26
CA GLU A 197 -7.10 19.85 14.27
C GLU A 197 -6.32 18.52 14.30
N GLY A 198 -7.06 17.39 14.20
CA GLY A 198 -6.44 16.08 14.08
C GLY A 198 -5.59 15.94 12.82
N PHE A 199 -6.06 16.45 11.68
CA PHE A 199 -5.31 16.44 10.43
C PHE A 199 -3.97 17.19 10.56
N PHE A 200 -4.00 18.42 11.06
CA PHE A 200 -2.77 19.20 11.26
C PHE A 200 -1.87 18.61 12.35
N GLY A 201 -2.45 17.99 13.39
CA GLY A 201 -1.69 17.25 14.39
C GLY A 201 -0.95 16.04 13.78
N GLY A 202 -1.62 15.27 12.94
CA GLY A 202 -1.00 14.16 12.20
C GLY A 202 0.12 14.63 11.28
N LEU A 203 -0.13 15.69 10.52
CA LEU A 203 0.86 16.28 9.63
C LEU A 203 2.12 16.74 10.40
N ALA A 204 1.93 17.40 11.54
CA ALA A 204 3.05 17.80 12.39
C ALA A 204 3.83 16.59 12.92
N GLY A 205 3.15 15.52 13.33
CA GLY A 205 3.77 14.26 13.74
C GLY A 205 4.57 13.59 12.62
N ALA A 206 4.01 13.54 11.41
CA ALA A 206 4.69 13.02 10.24
C ALA A 206 5.96 13.81 9.89
N VAL A 207 5.87 15.16 9.86
CA VAL A 207 7.00 16.07 9.61
C VAL A 207 8.10 15.89 10.66
N ALA A 208 7.72 15.80 11.95
CA ALA A 208 8.69 15.56 13.02
C ALA A 208 9.41 14.21 12.84
N MET A 209 8.68 13.16 12.49
CA MET A 209 9.27 11.84 12.21
C MET A 209 10.14 11.86 10.95
N GLY A 210 9.73 12.57 9.89
CA GLY A 210 10.55 12.76 8.68
C GLY A 210 11.87 13.47 8.97
N TYR A 211 11.85 14.48 9.85
CA TYR A 211 13.08 15.13 10.30
C TYR A 211 13.99 14.17 11.08
N VAL A 212 13.42 13.37 11.99
CA VAL A 212 14.17 12.34 12.74
C VAL A 212 14.78 11.32 11.77
N ALA A 213 14.00 10.85 10.80
CA ALA A 213 14.48 9.90 9.77
C ALA A 213 15.68 10.46 9.01
N ALA A 214 15.59 11.70 8.52
CA ALA A 214 16.68 12.35 7.80
C ALA A 214 17.97 12.45 8.64
N ARG A 215 17.83 12.77 9.93
CA ARG A 215 18.97 12.88 10.84
C ARG A 215 19.61 11.53 11.19
N VAL A 216 18.79 10.51 11.40
CA VAL A 216 19.28 9.16 11.75
C VAL A 216 19.94 8.48 10.55
N LEU A 217 19.41 8.71 9.35
CA LEU A 217 19.90 8.09 8.11
C LEU A 217 21.00 8.93 7.41
N ASP A 218 21.36 10.08 7.99
CA ASP A 218 22.29 11.05 7.37
C ASP A 218 21.89 11.40 5.92
N ALA A 219 20.58 11.59 5.71
CA ALA A 219 19.96 11.78 4.41
C ALA A 219 19.47 13.24 4.24
N ASP A 220 19.10 13.60 3.01
CA ASP A 220 18.58 14.94 2.72
C ASP A 220 17.28 15.23 3.49
N VAL A 221 17.36 16.24 4.34
CA VAL A 221 16.22 16.66 5.20
C VAL A 221 15.01 17.10 4.36
N TRP A 222 15.25 17.79 3.25
CA TRP A 222 14.15 18.30 2.42
C TRP A 222 13.40 17.19 1.70
N ALA A 223 14.11 16.15 1.26
CA ALA A 223 13.49 14.97 0.68
C ALA A 223 12.58 14.24 1.69
N TRP A 224 13.04 14.04 2.92
CA TRP A 224 12.27 13.39 3.98
C TRP A 224 11.10 14.24 4.48
N LEU A 225 11.27 15.57 4.55
CA LEU A 225 10.15 16.47 4.86
C LEU A 225 9.12 16.47 3.73
N GLY A 226 9.56 16.49 2.47
CA GLY A 226 8.67 16.34 1.31
C GLY A 226 7.88 15.03 1.34
N LEU A 227 8.54 13.91 1.66
CA LEU A 227 7.88 12.61 1.82
C LEU A 227 6.85 12.60 2.95
N ALA A 228 7.11 13.31 4.05
CA ALA A 228 6.19 13.40 5.17
C ALA A 228 4.95 14.27 4.90
N LEU A 229 4.99 15.13 3.88
CA LEU A 229 3.88 16.01 3.49
C LEU A 229 2.93 15.36 2.46
N VAL A 230 3.32 14.25 1.84
CA VAL A 230 2.53 13.50 0.83
C VAL A 230 1.74 12.39 1.49
#